data_dea9904d121c5c89f7452faac580503c
#
_entry.id   dea9904d121c5c89f7452faac580503c
#
_cell.length_a   1.000
_cell.length_b   1.000
_cell.length_c   1.000
_cell.angle_alpha   90.00
_cell.angle_beta   90.00
_cell.angle_gamma   90.00
#
_symmetry.space_group_name_H-M   'P 1'
#
loop_
_entity.id
_entity.type
_entity.pdbx_description
1 polymer ?
#
loop_
_entity_poly.entity_id
_entity_poly.type
_entity_poly.pdbx_seq_one_letter_code
_entity_poly.pdbx_strand_id
1 'polypeptide(L)' 'MTNLEKYRNAFVEGLGVSAEQVDGLTFQSVPQWDSIGHMGLIAALEEAFDIVFDTDDIVDFSSFEKGKEILKKYEVVIEQ' A
#
# COMPACT_ATOMS: atom_id res chain seq x y z
N MET A 1 13.93 9.53 4.87
CA MET A 1 12.51 9.26 4.69
C MET A 1 12.09 8.09 5.59
N THR A 2 11.04 8.26 6.37
CA THR A 2 10.57 7.18 7.25
C THR A 2 9.84 6.13 6.42
N ASN A 3 9.63 4.96 7.01
CA ASN A 3 8.86 3.92 6.34
C ASN A 3 7.42 4.38 6.13
N LEU A 4 6.86 5.13 7.08
CA LEU A 4 5.51 5.66 6.91
C LEU A 4 5.42 6.59 5.71
N GLU A 5 6.41 7.45 5.52
CA GLU A 5 6.43 8.34 4.37
C GLU A 5 6.54 7.57 3.06
N LYS A 6 7.40 6.54 3.02
CA LYS A 6 7.52 5.67 1.85
C LYS A 6 6.20 4.96 1.56
N TYR A 7 5.54 4.50 2.61
CA TYR A 7 4.27 3.80 2.50
C TYR A 7 3.19 4.72 1.91
N ARG A 8 3.07 5.94 2.45
CA ARG A 8 2.12 6.91 1.91
C ARG A 8 2.42 7.25 0.45
N ASN A 9 3.69 7.47 0.15
CA ASN A 9 4.08 7.82 -1.21
C ASN A 9 3.75 6.71 -2.20
N ALA A 10 3.86 5.45 -1.79
CA ALA A 10 3.48 4.34 -2.65
C ALA A 10 2.00 4.39 -3.01
N PHE A 11 1.14 4.75 -2.06
CA PHE A 11 -0.29 4.93 -2.34
C PHE A 11 -0.52 6.08 -3.32
N VAL A 12 0.15 7.20 -3.07
CA VAL A 12 0.01 8.37 -3.94
C VAL A 12 0.42 8.05 -5.37
N GLU A 13 1.58 7.42 -5.53
CA GLU A 13 2.11 7.12 -6.85
C GLU A 13 1.40 5.94 -7.51
N GLY A 14 1.11 4.91 -6.73
CA GLY A 14 0.50 3.71 -7.26
C GLY A 14 -0.97 3.87 -7.62
N LEU A 15 -1.71 4.64 -6.82
CA LEU A 15 -3.14 4.84 -7.04
C LEU A 15 -3.48 6.18 -7.67
N GLY A 16 -2.59 7.16 -7.59
CA GLY A 16 -2.87 8.50 -8.09
C GLY A 16 -3.81 9.29 -7.19
N VAL A 17 -3.78 9.00 -5.88
CA VAL A 17 -4.57 9.74 -4.89
C VAL A 17 -3.69 10.78 -4.21
N SER A 18 -4.31 11.75 -3.54
CA SER A 18 -3.55 12.73 -2.79
C SER A 18 -3.10 12.16 -1.44
N ALA A 19 -2.01 12.70 -0.89
CA ALA A 19 -1.50 12.25 0.39
C ALA A 19 -2.53 12.40 1.51
N GLU A 20 -3.41 13.37 1.38
CA GLU A 20 -4.43 13.65 2.40
C GLU A 20 -5.53 12.59 2.42
N GLN A 21 -5.72 11.88 1.31
CA GLN A 21 -6.75 10.85 1.20
C GLN A 21 -6.28 9.49 1.71
N VAL A 22 -4.98 9.30 1.89
CA VAL A 22 -4.40 7.97 2.08
C VAL A 22 -4.85 7.29 3.37
N ASP A 23 -4.92 8.04 4.47
CA ASP A 23 -5.33 7.47 5.74
C ASP A 23 -6.78 6.97 5.64
N GLY A 24 -7.01 5.76 6.06
CA GLY A 24 -8.35 5.21 6.06
C GLY A 24 -8.85 4.68 4.72
N LEU A 25 -8.02 4.70 3.68
CA LEU A 25 -8.42 4.14 2.40
C LEU A 25 -8.64 2.63 2.50
N THR A 26 -9.66 2.17 1.80
CA THR A 26 -9.93 0.73 1.64
C THR A 26 -10.13 0.44 0.16
N PHE A 27 -10.02 -0.83 -0.19
CA PHE A 27 -10.18 -1.26 -1.57
C PHE A 27 -11.55 -0.82 -2.09
N GLN A 28 -11.55 -0.16 -3.24
CA GLN A 28 -12.76 0.35 -3.89
C GLN A 28 -13.47 1.48 -3.15
N SER A 29 -12.85 2.04 -2.10
CA SER A 29 -13.42 3.22 -1.44
C SER A 29 -13.26 4.47 -2.30
N VAL A 30 -12.32 4.44 -3.25
CA VAL A 30 -12.14 5.49 -4.25
C VAL A 30 -12.03 4.81 -5.62
N PRO A 31 -12.41 5.51 -6.70
CA PRO A 31 -12.35 4.90 -8.05
C PRO A 31 -10.96 4.44 -8.45
N GLN A 32 -9.92 5.11 -7.94
CA GLN A 32 -8.54 4.78 -8.30
C GLN A 32 -8.09 3.43 -7.74
N TRP A 33 -8.71 2.99 -6.64
CA TRP A 33 -8.32 1.71 -6.04
C TRP A 33 -9.27 0.61 -6.49
N ASP A 34 -9.16 0.28 -7.75
CA ASP A 34 -9.82 -0.87 -8.37
C ASP A 34 -8.77 -1.96 -8.60
N SER A 35 -9.13 -3.00 -9.35
CA SER A 35 -8.22 -4.11 -9.59
C SER A 35 -6.93 -3.69 -10.27
N ILE A 36 -7.01 -2.76 -11.21
CA ILE A 36 -5.83 -2.27 -11.92
C ILE A 36 -4.98 -1.39 -11.01
N GLY A 37 -5.64 -0.47 -10.29
CA GLY A 37 -4.95 0.39 -9.34
C GLY A 37 -4.28 -0.42 -8.24
N HIS A 38 -4.92 -1.50 -7.81
CA HIS A 38 -4.37 -2.37 -6.78
C HIS A 38 -3.01 -2.94 -7.20
N MET A 39 -2.92 -3.40 -8.44
CA MET A 39 -1.64 -3.95 -8.95
C MET A 39 -0.57 -2.87 -9.03
N GLY A 40 -0.94 -1.66 -9.39
CA GLY A 40 -0.01 -0.53 -9.40
C GLY A 40 0.48 -0.20 -8.00
N LEU A 41 -0.41 -0.23 -7.01
CA LEU A 41 -0.06 -0.01 -5.62
C LEU A 41 0.91 -1.08 -5.12
N ILE A 42 0.61 -2.34 -5.40
CA ILE A 42 1.47 -3.46 -4.99
C ILE A 42 2.86 -3.30 -5.60
N ALA A 43 2.94 -2.98 -6.89
CA ALA A 43 4.23 -2.78 -7.55
C ALA A 43 5.02 -1.63 -6.92
N ALA A 44 4.34 -0.54 -6.58
CA ALA A 44 4.98 0.60 -5.94
C ALA A 44 5.55 0.24 -4.57
N LEU A 45 4.80 -0.56 -3.80
CA LEU A 45 5.24 -1.01 -2.49
C LEU A 45 6.43 -1.96 -2.58
N GLU A 46 6.39 -2.88 -3.53
CA GLU A 46 7.50 -3.81 -3.73
C GLU A 46 8.78 -3.07 -4.07
N GLU A 47 8.67 -2.03 -4.88
CA GLU A 47 9.82 -1.22 -5.24
C GLU A 47 10.31 -0.38 -4.06
N ALA A 48 9.38 0.24 -3.34
CA ALA A 48 9.73 1.12 -2.24
C ALA A 48 10.46 0.41 -1.11
N PHE A 49 10.08 -0.84 -0.84
CA PHE A 49 10.64 -1.61 0.28
C PHE A 49 11.50 -2.79 -0.15
N ASP A 50 11.70 -2.94 -1.45
CA ASP A 50 12.54 -4.01 -2.02
C ASP A 50 12.08 -5.38 -1.53
N ILE A 51 10.80 -5.66 -1.69
CA ILE A 51 10.17 -6.91 -1.28
C ILE A 51 9.34 -7.46 -2.43
N VAL A 52 8.92 -8.72 -2.28
CA VAL A 52 7.99 -9.36 -3.22
C VAL A 52 6.87 -9.97 -2.41
N PHE A 53 5.63 -9.53 -2.66
CA PHE A 53 4.47 -10.05 -1.95
C PHE A 53 4.06 -11.43 -2.45
N ASP A 54 3.65 -12.28 -1.52
CA ASP A 54 2.98 -13.53 -1.88
C ASP A 54 1.59 -13.21 -2.41
N THR A 55 1.07 -14.09 -3.25
CA THR A 55 -0.25 -13.90 -3.85
C THR A 55 -1.34 -13.70 -2.79
N ASP A 56 -1.29 -14.50 -1.71
CA ASP A 56 -2.28 -14.38 -0.64
C ASP A 56 -2.26 -12.99 0.00
N ASP A 57 -1.09 -12.42 0.17
CA ASP A 57 -0.96 -11.10 0.77
C ASP A 57 -1.45 -10.02 -0.18
N ILE A 58 -1.26 -10.20 -1.48
CA ILE A 58 -1.78 -9.26 -2.48
C ILE A 58 -3.30 -9.21 -2.40
N VAL A 59 -3.93 -10.37 -2.30
CA VAL A 59 -5.39 -10.47 -2.21
C VAL A 59 -5.91 -9.87 -0.91
N ASP A 60 -5.20 -10.12 0.20
CA ASP A 60 -5.60 -9.64 1.52
C ASP A 60 -5.37 -8.16 1.73
N PHE A 61 -4.58 -7.52 0.90
CA PHE A 61 -4.22 -6.11 1.04
C PHE A 61 -5.43 -5.25 0.67
N SER A 62 -6.28 -5.02 1.65
CA SER A 62 -7.61 -4.43 1.41
C SER A 62 -7.77 -3.02 1.99
N SER A 63 -6.77 -2.51 2.72
CA SER A 63 -6.87 -1.17 3.31
C SER A 63 -5.48 -0.66 3.67
N PHE A 64 -5.41 0.64 3.89
CA PHE A 64 -4.17 1.28 4.37
C PHE A 64 -3.72 0.64 5.70
N GLU A 65 -4.65 0.41 6.62
CA GLU A 65 -4.31 -0.18 7.91
C GLU A 65 -3.92 -1.66 7.78
N LYS A 66 -4.64 -2.40 6.96
CA LYS A 66 -4.34 -3.82 6.76
C LYS A 66 -2.96 -4.01 6.15
N GLY A 67 -2.58 -3.13 5.24
CA GLY A 67 -1.27 -3.20 4.60
C GLY A 67 -0.12 -3.06 5.58
N LYS A 68 -0.31 -2.25 6.63
CA LYS A 68 0.72 -2.13 7.67
C LYS A 68 0.97 -3.45 8.36
N GLU A 69 -0.09 -4.22 8.62
CA GLU A 69 0.05 -5.54 9.24
C GLU A 69 0.70 -6.54 8.32
N ILE A 70 0.34 -6.49 7.03
CA ILE A 70 0.92 -7.39 6.04
C ILE A 70 2.43 -7.13 5.91
N LEU A 71 2.83 -5.86 5.89
CA LEU A 71 4.24 -5.50 5.76
C LEU A 71 5.09 -6.02 6.91
N LYS A 72 4.50 -6.18 8.09
CA LYS A 72 5.24 -6.75 9.23
C LYS A 72 5.78 -8.14 8.93
N LYS A 73 5.06 -8.92 8.13
CA LYS A 73 5.51 -10.25 7.73
C LYS A 73 6.80 -10.20 6.92
N TYR A 74 7.05 -9.06 6.28
CA TYR A 74 8.24 -8.85 5.45
C TYR A 74 9.28 -8.04 6.19
N GLU A 75 9.12 -7.92 7.52
CA GLU A 75 10.04 -7.20 8.39
C GLU A 75 10.09 -5.70 8.08
N VAL A 76 9.00 -5.17 7.55
CA VAL A 76 8.86 -3.73 7.30
C VAL A 76 7.90 -3.18 8.35
N VAL A 77 8.41 -2.35 9.25
CA VAL A 77 7.62 -1.75 10.31
C VAL A 77 7.25 -0.33 9.91
N ILE A 78 5.94 -0.05 9.89
CA ILE A 78 5.44 1.28 9.56
C ILE A 78 5.17 2.03 10.87
N GLU A 79 5.96 3.05 11.15
CA GLU A 79 5.81 3.85 12.35
C GLU A 79 4.55 4.71 12.28
N GLN A 80 3.94 4.92 13.43
CA GLN A 80 2.78 5.80 13.52
C GLN A 80 3.21 7.24 13.72
#